data_1fd2d53c90b3c2170d472369342c48e2
#
_entry.id   1fd2d53c90b3c2170d472369342c48e2
#
_cell.length_a   1.000
_cell.length_b   1.000
_cell.length_c   1.000
_cell.angle_alpha   90.00
_cell.angle_beta   90.00
_cell.angle_gamma   90.00
#
_symmetry.space_group_name_H-M   'P 1'
#
loop_
_entity.id
_entity.type
_entity.pdbx_description
1 polymer ?
#
loop_
_entity_poly.entity_id
_entity_poly.type
_entity_poly.pdbx_seq_one_letter_code
_entity_poly.pdbx_strand_id
1 'polypeptide(L)'
;MNGAEIFFVDSNLPLYHVDPADPKKRARATSWLDHLWMAGAGRLSWEVLHEFYWNAVRKMRLDVADAREIVEDLSQWRPVDTTLGLIREAWQWVDAAQLSYWDALIVAAAQRCGARYLLSEDFQNERSFGEVQVLNPFEHSPSEFFPEIADDGRPDGAT
;
A
#
# COMPACT_ATOMS: atom_id res chain seq x y z
N MET A 1 21.68 -12.75 -4.72
CA MET A 1 21.27 -11.46 -4.13
C MET A 1 19.77 -11.49 -3.92
N ASN A 2 19.36 -11.45 -2.68
CA ASN A 2 17.95 -11.40 -2.35
C ASN A 2 17.48 -9.96 -2.50
N GLY A 3 16.77 -9.67 -3.60
CA GLY A 3 16.06 -8.42 -3.72
C GLY A 3 15.05 -8.29 -2.57
N ALA A 4 14.73 -7.07 -2.19
CA ALA A 4 13.69 -6.82 -1.21
C ALA A 4 12.36 -7.40 -1.70
N GLU A 5 11.56 -7.94 -0.79
CA GLU A 5 10.21 -8.40 -1.11
C GLU A 5 9.36 -7.22 -1.60
N ILE A 6 8.47 -7.49 -2.54
CA ILE A 6 7.56 -6.48 -3.08
C ILE A 6 6.28 -6.42 -2.24
N PHE A 7 5.87 -5.22 -1.90
CA PHE A 7 4.66 -4.90 -1.15
C PHE A 7 3.69 -4.15 -2.04
N PHE A 8 2.49 -4.68 -2.20
CA PHE A 8 1.40 -3.96 -2.83
C PHE A 8 0.65 -3.17 -1.76
N VAL A 9 0.38 -1.90 -2.03
CA VAL A 9 -0.21 -0.96 -1.07
C VAL A 9 -1.64 -0.66 -1.47
N ASP A 10 -2.58 -0.94 -0.57
CA ASP A 10 -3.98 -0.55 -0.71
C ASP A 10 -4.17 0.93 -0.34
N SER A 11 -5.25 1.54 -0.79
CA SER A 11 -5.50 2.98 -0.66
C SER A 11 -5.58 3.48 0.77
N ASN A 12 -5.97 2.63 1.73
CA ASN A 12 -6.05 3.05 3.13
C ASN A 12 -4.69 3.50 3.69
N LEU A 13 -3.59 2.95 3.22
CA LEU A 13 -2.27 3.34 3.72
C LEU A 13 -1.91 4.80 3.38
N PRO A 14 -1.92 5.24 2.12
CA PRO A 14 -1.68 6.65 1.82
C PRO A 14 -2.78 7.57 2.36
N LEU A 15 -4.01 7.08 2.53
CA LEU A 15 -5.08 7.88 3.14
C LEU A 15 -4.78 8.18 4.62
N TYR A 16 -4.37 7.19 5.42
CA TYR A 16 -3.97 7.46 6.80
C TYR A 16 -2.76 8.37 6.90
N HIS A 17 -1.85 8.30 5.94
CA HIS A 17 -0.69 9.19 5.88
C HIS A 17 -1.09 10.67 5.87
N VAL A 18 -2.23 11.01 5.30
CA VAL A 18 -2.74 12.39 5.20
C VAL A 18 -3.92 12.67 6.14
N ASP A 19 -4.29 11.73 6.99
CA ASP A 19 -5.43 11.87 7.90
C ASP A 19 -5.00 12.47 9.24
N PRO A 20 -5.37 13.73 9.55
CA PRO A 20 -5.03 14.37 10.83
C PRO A 20 -5.88 13.83 12.00
N ALA A 21 -6.97 13.13 11.73
CA ALA A 21 -7.89 12.66 12.77
C ALA A 21 -7.35 11.49 13.59
N ASP A 22 -6.39 10.74 13.04
CA ASP A 22 -5.76 9.60 13.71
C ASP A 22 -4.22 9.73 13.67
N PRO A 23 -3.61 10.47 14.60
CA PRO A 23 -2.17 10.71 14.59
C PRO A 23 -1.33 9.44 14.70
N LYS A 24 -1.82 8.44 15.42
CA LYS A 24 -1.11 7.17 15.61
C LYS A 24 -1.05 6.35 14.33
N LYS A 25 -2.17 6.19 13.65
CA LYS A 25 -2.21 5.51 12.34
C LYS A 25 -1.47 6.30 11.28
N ARG A 26 -1.57 7.63 11.32
CA ARG A 26 -0.82 8.51 10.42
C ARG A 26 0.69 8.28 10.52
N ALA A 27 1.22 8.25 11.73
CA ALA A 27 2.65 8.00 11.95
C ALA A 27 3.08 6.62 11.43
N ARG A 28 2.28 5.59 11.66
CA ARG A 28 2.56 4.24 11.18
C ARG A 28 2.50 4.16 9.65
N ALA A 29 1.50 4.77 9.04
CA ALA A 29 1.36 4.82 7.58
C ALA A 29 2.53 5.56 6.93
N THR A 30 2.93 6.70 7.48
CA THR A 30 4.08 7.46 7.01
C THR A 30 5.36 6.61 7.09
N SER A 31 5.58 5.91 8.19
CA SER A 31 6.73 5.04 8.35
C SER A 31 6.77 3.93 7.30
N TRP A 32 5.64 3.28 7.01
CA TRP A 32 5.57 2.28 5.94
C TRP A 32 5.92 2.86 4.57
N LEU A 33 5.32 3.99 4.21
CA LEU A 33 5.56 4.63 2.92
C LEU A 33 7.03 5.02 2.75
N ASP A 34 7.64 5.57 3.79
CA ASP A 34 9.05 5.96 3.76
C ASP A 34 9.97 4.75 3.56
N HIS A 35 9.74 3.67 4.29
CA HIS A 35 10.53 2.44 4.15
C HIS A 35 10.39 1.81 2.76
N LEU A 36 9.16 1.76 2.25
CA LEU A 36 8.89 1.23 0.91
C LEU A 36 9.54 2.09 -0.17
N TRP A 37 9.49 3.39 -0.03
CA TRP A 37 10.12 4.31 -0.95
C TRP A 37 11.65 4.12 -0.97
N MET A 38 12.28 4.10 0.18
CA MET A 38 13.73 3.92 0.30
C MET A 38 14.21 2.57 -0.23
N ALA A 39 13.43 1.52 -0.01
CA ALA A 39 13.77 0.16 -0.47
C ALA A 39 13.40 -0.08 -1.95
N GLY A 40 12.65 0.82 -2.58
CA GLY A 40 12.12 0.60 -3.92
C GLY A 40 11.15 -0.58 -4.00
N ALA A 41 10.50 -0.92 -2.89
CA ALA A 41 9.72 -2.15 -2.72
C ALA A 41 8.21 -1.96 -2.81
N GLY A 42 7.73 -0.72 -2.88
CA GLY A 42 6.30 -0.41 -2.96
C GLY A 42 5.75 -0.54 -4.37
N ARG A 43 4.55 -1.11 -4.47
CA ARG A 43 3.76 -1.17 -5.71
C ARG A 43 2.31 -0.85 -5.38
N LEU A 44 1.56 -0.45 -6.39
CA LEU A 44 0.13 -0.16 -6.29
C LEU A 44 -0.50 -0.27 -7.68
N SER A 45 -1.77 0.09 -7.80
CA SER A 45 -2.48 0.13 -9.08
C SER A 45 -3.02 1.54 -9.33
N TRP A 46 -3.40 1.82 -10.58
CA TRP A 46 -4.07 3.08 -10.91
C TRP A 46 -5.39 3.22 -10.15
N GLU A 47 -6.09 2.12 -9.92
CA GLU A 47 -7.31 2.10 -9.10
C GLU A 47 -7.04 2.61 -7.68
N VAL A 48 -5.97 2.14 -7.05
CA VAL A 48 -5.55 2.62 -5.72
C VAL A 48 -5.30 4.12 -5.73
N LEU A 49 -4.65 4.64 -6.77
CA LEU A 49 -4.39 6.08 -6.91
C LEU A 49 -5.67 6.89 -7.12
N HIS A 50 -6.61 6.39 -7.90
CA HIS A 50 -7.93 7.03 -8.07
C HIS A 50 -8.68 7.10 -6.74
N GLU A 51 -8.73 6.01 -6.02
CA GLU A 51 -9.41 5.93 -4.73
C GLU A 51 -8.75 6.85 -3.69
N PHE A 52 -7.41 6.84 -3.63
CA PHE A 52 -6.68 7.76 -2.78
C PHE A 52 -7.01 9.22 -3.10
N TYR A 53 -6.87 9.64 -4.35
CA TYR A 53 -7.11 11.03 -4.74
C TYR A 53 -8.52 11.49 -4.40
N TRP A 54 -9.51 10.69 -4.78
CA TRP A 54 -10.92 11.00 -4.54
C TRP A 54 -11.22 11.17 -3.05
N ASN A 55 -10.79 10.24 -2.23
CA ASN A 55 -11.05 10.26 -0.79
C ASN A 55 -10.20 11.29 -0.04
N ALA A 56 -8.96 11.51 -0.44
CA ALA A 56 -8.09 12.50 0.18
C ALA A 56 -8.68 13.91 0.04
N VAL A 57 -9.13 14.26 -1.15
CA VAL A 57 -9.75 15.58 -1.41
C VAL A 57 -11.13 15.68 -0.78
N ARG A 58 -11.96 14.66 -0.94
CA ARG A 58 -13.38 14.71 -0.57
C ARG A 58 -13.63 14.46 0.91
N LYS A 59 -12.99 13.45 1.50
CA LYS A 59 -13.22 13.05 2.91
C LYS A 59 -12.22 13.67 3.85
N MET A 60 -10.94 13.67 3.49
CA MET A 60 -9.87 14.20 4.34
C MET A 60 -9.70 15.70 4.17
N ARG A 61 -10.33 16.28 3.16
CA ARG A 61 -10.23 17.71 2.82
C ARG A 61 -8.79 18.17 2.62
N LEU A 62 -7.96 17.29 2.09
CA LEU A 62 -6.61 17.63 1.72
C LEU A 62 -6.65 18.64 0.58
N ASP A 63 -5.72 19.59 0.60
CA ASP A 63 -5.57 20.51 -0.51
C ASP A 63 -5.36 19.76 -1.83
N VAL A 64 -6.04 20.21 -2.87
CA VAL A 64 -6.02 19.55 -4.19
C VAL A 64 -4.61 19.44 -4.74
N ALA A 65 -3.80 20.51 -4.58
CA ALA A 65 -2.42 20.50 -5.06
C ALA A 65 -1.57 19.45 -4.33
N ASP A 66 -1.75 19.33 -3.01
CA ASP A 66 -1.04 18.34 -2.21
C ASP A 66 -1.45 16.90 -2.59
N ALA A 67 -2.74 16.67 -2.80
CA ALA A 67 -3.23 15.35 -3.23
C ALA A 67 -2.66 14.96 -4.60
N ARG A 68 -2.61 15.90 -5.54
CA ARG A 68 -2.02 15.68 -6.87
C ARG A 68 -0.54 15.38 -6.81
N GLU A 69 0.20 16.08 -5.97
CA GLU A 69 1.64 15.83 -5.76
C GLU A 69 1.89 14.41 -5.26
N ILE A 70 1.10 13.94 -4.30
CA ILE A 70 1.23 12.57 -3.77
C ILE A 70 0.94 11.54 -4.87
N VAL A 71 -0.10 11.75 -5.68
CA VAL A 71 -0.41 10.86 -6.81
C VAL A 71 0.75 10.81 -7.81
N GLU A 72 1.31 11.97 -8.15
CA GLU A 72 2.47 12.03 -9.07
C GLU A 72 3.68 11.30 -8.48
N ASP A 73 3.97 11.47 -7.21
CA ASP A 73 5.05 10.75 -6.53
C ASP A 73 4.83 9.24 -6.56
N LEU A 74 3.65 8.79 -6.14
CA LEU A 74 3.32 7.36 -6.09
C LEU A 74 3.18 6.73 -7.49
N SER A 75 2.96 7.51 -8.53
CA SER A 75 2.94 7.00 -9.91
C SER A 75 4.30 6.43 -10.33
N GLN A 76 5.37 6.76 -9.61
CA GLN A 76 6.70 6.18 -9.83
C GLN A 76 6.81 4.73 -9.34
N TRP A 77 5.84 4.24 -8.58
CA TRP A 77 5.80 2.87 -8.08
C TRP A 77 5.24 1.87 -9.10
N ARG A 78 5.34 2.16 -10.39
CA ARG A 78 4.93 1.26 -11.49
C ARG A 78 3.48 0.78 -11.34
N PRO A 79 2.48 1.68 -11.37
CA PRO A 79 1.10 1.30 -11.15
C PRO A 79 0.62 0.22 -12.12
N VAL A 80 -0.06 -0.79 -11.58
CA VAL A 80 -0.65 -1.86 -12.38
C VAL A 80 -1.86 -1.32 -13.13
N ASP A 81 -1.92 -1.59 -14.44
CA ASP A 81 -3.04 -1.18 -15.28
C ASP A 81 -4.23 -2.14 -15.14
N THR A 82 -5.43 -1.60 -15.18
CA THR A 82 -6.65 -2.40 -15.24
C THR A 82 -6.93 -2.82 -16.68
N THR A 83 -6.41 -3.97 -17.05
CA THR A 83 -6.65 -4.58 -18.37
C THR A 83 -7.78 -5.61 -18.28
N LEU A 84 -8.30 -6.06 -19.42
CA LEU A 84 -9.27 -7.17 -19.45
C LEU A 84 -8.69 -8.43 -18.80
N GLY A 85 -7.39 -8.69 -19.00
CA GLY A 85 -6.71 -9.82 -18.37
C GLY A 85 -6.76 -9.74 -16.84
N LEU A 86 -6.52 -8.56 -16.27
CA LEU A 86 -6.61 -8.34 -14.83
C LEU A 86 -8.05 -8.54 -14.33
N ILE A 87 -9.03 -8.04 -15.06
CA ILE A 87 -10.46 -8.21 -14.72
C ILE A 87 -10.83 -9.70 -14.67
N ARG A 88 -10.37 -10.49 -15.66
CA ARG A 88 -10.60 -11.94 -15.66
C ARG A 88 -9.95 -12.63 -14.46
N GLU A 89 -8.76 -12.23 -14.07
CA GLU A 89 -8.10 -12.74 -12.86
C GLU A 89 -8.90 -12.36 -11.61
N ALA A 90 -9.41 -11.14 -11.54
CA ALA A 90 -10.28 -10.70 -10.44
C ALA A 90 -11.56 -11.56 -10.34
N TRP A 91 -12.21 -11.88 -11.46
CA TRP A 91 -13.38 -12.77 -11.45
C TRP A 91 -13.06 -14.14 -10.85
N GLN A 92 -11.88 -14.69 -11.14
CA GLN A 92 -11.45 -15.95 -10.56
C GLN A 92 -11.38 -15.86 -9.03
N TRP A 93 -10.88 -14.74 -8.48
CA TRP A 93 -10.85 -14.53 -7.04
C TRP A 93 -12.22 -14.28 -6.43
N VAL A 94 -13.12 -13.62 -7.12
CA VAL A 94 -14.53 -13.51 -6.70
C VAL A 94 -15.13 -14.90 -6.48
N ASP A 95 -14.92 -15.79 -7.44
CA ASP A 95 -15.49 -17.14 -7.41
C ASP A 95 -14.79 -18.05 -6.40
N ALA A 96 -13.46 -18.00 -6.34
CA ALA A 96 -12.67 -18.92 -5.50
C ALA A 96 -12.62 -18.50 -4.02
N ALA A 97 -12.60 -17.20 -3.73
CA ALA A 97 -12.39 -16.68 -2.39
C ALA A 97 -13.57 -15.88 -1.83
N GLN A 98 -14.66 -15.78 -2.59
CA GLN A 98 -15.87 -15.02 -2.21
C GLN A 98 -15.58 -13.55 -1.87
N LEU A 99 -14.64 -12.96 -2.58
CA LEU A 99 -14.30 -11.54 -2.43
C LEU A 99 -15.31 -10.66 -3.18
N SER A 100 -15.46 -9.42 -2.72
CA SER A 100 -16.07 -8.39 -3.55
C SER A 100 -15.24 -8.21 -4.82
N TYR A 101 -15.86 -7.72 -5.89
CA TYR A 101 -15.14 -7.45 -7.14
C TYR A 101 -13.96 -6.47 -6.92
N TRP A 102 -14.19 -5.42 -6.12
CA TRP A 102 -13.15 -4.42 -5.85
C TRP A 102 -11.96 -4.99 -5.07
N ASP A 103 -12.22 -5.81 -4.07
CA ASP A 103 -11.17 -6.51 -3.33
C ASP A 103 -10.44 -7.51 -4.22
N ALA A 104 -11.17 -8.21 -5.09
CA ALA A 104 -10.59 -9.13 -6.04
C ALA A 104 -9.65 -8.44 -7.03
N LEU A 105 -9.96 -7.22 -7.48
CA LEU A 105 -9.06 -6.41 -8.31
C LEU A 105 -7.77 -6.07 -7.59
N ILE A 106 -7.84 -5.75 -6.31
CA ILE A 106 -6.65 -5.48 -5.49
C ILE A 106 -5.77 -6.73 -5.40
N VAL A 107 -6.34 -7.89 -5.11
CA VAL A 107 -5.60 -9.15 -5.05
C VAL A 107 -4.97 -9.50 -6.40
N ALA A 108 -5.72 -9.37 -7.47
CA ALA A 108 -5.23 -9.63 -8.83
C ALA A 108 -4.06 -8.68 -9.19
N ALA A 109 -4.15 -7.41 -8.85
CA ALA A 109 -3.09 -6.45 -9.09
C ALA A 109 -1.84 -6.76 -8.26
N ALA A 110 -2.01 -7.15 -7.00
CA ALA A 110 -0.90 -7.56 -6.14
C ALA A 110 -0.15 -8.77 -6.73
N GLN A 111 -0.89 -9.77 -7.23
CA GLN A 111 -0.28 -10.92 -7.90
C GLN A 111 0.44 -10.52 -9.20
N ARG A 112 -0.18 -9.65 -9.98
CA ARG A 112 0.36 -9.22 -11.28
C ARG A 112 1.72 -8.54 -11.14
N CYS A 113 1.92 -7.75 -10.09
CA CYS A 113 3.20 -7.08 -9.85
C CYS A 113 4.23 -7.92 -9.10
N GLY A 114 3.92 -9.18 -8.79
CA GLY A 114 4.81 -10.07 -8.06
C GLY A 114 4.95 -9.76 -6.57
N ALA A 115 3.94 -9.13 -5.97
CA ALA A 115 3.97 -8.80 -4.56
C ALA A 115 3.95 -10.06 -3.68
N ARG A 116 4.81 -10.06 -2.66
CA ARG A 116 4.78 -11.06 -1.59
C ARG A 116 3.74 -10.70 -0.54
N TYR A 117 3.55 -9.40 -0.31
CA TYR A 117 2.64 -8.88 0.70
C TYR A 117 1.68 -7.85 0.13
N LEU A 118 0.45 -7.89 0.63
CA LEU A 118 -0.58 -6.88 0.42
C LEU A 118 -0.80 -6.13 1.73
N LEU A 119 -0.41 -4.85 1.76
CA LEU A 119 -0.61 -3.99 2.92
C LEU A 119 -2.01 -3.39 2.86
N SER A 120 -2.89 -3.90 3.70
CA SER A 120 -4.28 -3.45 3.79
C SER A 120 -4.88 -3.78 5.16
N GLU A 121 -5.71 -2.87 5.69
CA GLU A 121 -6.51 -3.16 6.88
C GLU A 121 -7.91 -3.72 6.53
N ASP A 122 -8.29 -3.72 5.25
CA ASP A 122 -9.63 -4.11 4.80
C ASP A 122 -9.79 -5.62 4.59
N PHE A 123 -8.68 -6.37 4.61
CA PHE A 123 -8.66 -7.81 4.51
C PHE A 123 -8.32 -8.44 5.86
N GLN A 124 -8.68 -9.72 6.03
CA GLN A 124 -8.24 -10.46 7.21
C GLN A 124 -6.71 -10.52 7.26
N ASN A 125 -6.12 -10.06 8.36
CA ASN A 125 -4.67 -10.07 8.55
C ASN A 125 -4.10 -11.49 8.43
N GLU A 126 -2.97 -11.60 7.77
CA GLU A 126 -2.24 -12.85 7.49
C GLU A 126 -2.95 -13.84 6.56
N ARG A 127 -4.13 -13.50 6.03
CA ARG A 127 -4.77 -14.30 4.98
C ARG A 127 -3.91 -14.36 3.72
N SER A 128 -3.85 -15.51 3.09
CA SER A 128 -3.09 -15.70 1.84
C SER A 128 -3.99 -15.88 0.63
N PHE A 129 -3.59 -15.27 -0.47
CA PHE A 129 -4.17 -15.44 -1.80
C PHE A 129 -3.06 -15.92 -2.74
N GLY A 130 -2.94 -17.24 -2.91
CA GLY A 130 -1.77 -17.80 -3.58
C GLY A 130 -0.49 -17.44 -2.82
N GLU A 131 0.46 -16.81 -3.47
CA GLU A 131 1.73 -16.37 -2.86
C GLU A 131 1.66 -15.01 -2.18
N VAL A 132 0.54 -14.29 -2.32
CA VAL A 132 0.34 -12.98 -1.69
C VAL A 132 -0.24 -13.16 -0.31
N GLN A 133 0.45 -12.65 0.70
CA GLN A 133 -0.04 -12.63 2.08
C GLN A 133 -0.46 -11.23 2.48
N VAL A 134 -1.66 -11.11 3.06
CA VAL A 134 -2.14 -9.84 3.62
C VAL A 134 -1.41 -9.52 4.92
N LEU A 135 -0.94 -8.29 5.04
CA LEU A 135 -0.43 -7.73 6.29
C LEU A 135 -1.23 -6.47 6.63
N ASN A 136 -1.80 -6.44 7.82
CA ASN A 136 -2.36 -5.20 8.33
C ASN A 136 -1.21 -4.27 8.74
N PRO A 137 -1.04 -3.11 8.08
CA PRO A 137 0.10 -2.22 8.34
C PRO A 137 0.07 -1.59 9.74
N PHE A 138 -1.06 -1.66 10.44
CA PHE A 138 -1.22 -1.13 11.78
C PHE A 138 -0.97 -2.19 12.87
N GLU A 139 -0.90 -3.46 12.50
CA GLU A 139 -0.52 -4.57 13.37
C GLU A 139 0.92 -5.04 13.17
N HIS A 140 1.55 -4.63 12.05
CA HIS A 140 2.94 -4.93 11.71
C HIS A 140 3.75 -3.65 11.54
N SER A 141 4.98 -3.66 12.00
CA SER A 141 5.91 -2.54 11.82
C SER A 141 6.80 -2.75 10.60
N PRO A 142 7.14 -1.69 9.85
CA PRO A 142 8.11 -1.79 8.75
C PRO A 142 9.45 -2.40 9.18
N SER A 143 9.87 -2.18 10.42
CA SER A 143 11.14 -2.72 10.95
C SER A 143 11.18 -4.25 10.98
N GLU A 144 10.04 -4.94 10.96
CA GLU A 144 10.00 -6.40 10.86
C GLU A 144 10.50 -6.89 9.50
N PHE A 145 10.41 -6.06 8.46
CA PHE A 145 10.74 -6.42 7.08
C PHE A 145 11.95 -5.67 6.52
N PHE A 146 12.31 -4.54 7.13
CA PHE A 146 13.40 -3.68 6.70
C PHE A 146 14.36 -3.37 7.87
N PRO A 147 15.04 -4.39 8.43
CA PRO A 147 15.88 -4.18 9.62
C PRO A 147 17.10 -3.29 9.36
N GLU A 148 17.55 -3.20 8.10
CA GLU A 148 18.72 -2.39 7.71
C GLU A 148 18.44 -0.88 7.72
N ILE A 149 17.16 -0.50 7.73
CA ILE A 149 16.70 0.89 7.76
C ILE A 149 16.23 1.26 9.18
N ALA A 150 16.33 0.32 10.12
CA ALA A 150 16.04 0.60 11.53
C ALA A 150 16.99 1.69 12.02
N ASP A 151 16.41 2.66 12.71
CA ASP A 151 17.05 3.81 13.34
C ASP A 151 18.50 3.52 13.76
N ASP A 152 19.45 4.26 13.21
CA ASP A 152 20.87 4.15 13.57
C ASP A 152 21.17 4.71 14.97
N GLY A 153 20.14 4.97 15.76
CA GLY A 153 20.28 5.38 17.16
C GLY A 153 20.98 6.72 17.34
N ARG A 154 21.05 7.56 16.32
CA ARG A 154 21.59 8.90 16.52
C ARG A 154 20.65 9.70 17.40
N PRO A 155 21.13 10.17 18.55
CA PRO A 155 20.35 11.09 19.35
C PRO A 155 20.12 12.36 18.53
N ASP A 156 18.86 12.71 18.35
CA ASP A 156 18.49 14.00 17.79
C ASP A 156 19.23 15.10 18.56
N GLY A 157 20.07 15.83 17.83
CA GLY A 157 20.49 17.15 18.25
C GLY A 157 21.55 17.21 19.33
N ALA A 158 22.74 16.71 19.07
CA ALA A 158 23.94 17.27 19.69
C ALA A 158 24.55 18.27 18.69
N THR A 159 24.18 19.53 18.78
CA THR A 159 24.99 20.63 18.29
C THR A 159 26.19 20.82 19.20
#